data_529674536b394370658afe4ac441e190
#
_entry.id   529674536b394370658afe4ac441e190
#
_cell.length_a   1.000
_cell.length_b   1.000
_cell.length_c   1.000
_cell.angle_alpha   90.00
_cell.angle_beta   90.00
_cell.angle_gamma   90.00
#
_symmetry.space_group_name_H-M   'P 1'
#
loop_
_entity.id
_entity.type
_entity.pdbx_description
1 polymer ?
#
loop_
_entity_poly.entity_id
_entity_poly.type
_entity_poly.pdbx_seq_one_letter_code
_entity_poly.pdbx_strand_id
1 'polypeptide(L)'
;IGQYNYTKTLYISSRICPEREEYVHLYPCDDLINNVAIPTGISSSYSQNGDHLFSVTVLNNKISEDDVIEGVMKRLKGYYGGEKGDYKFLKCIEIKKGTLRQLPGYFEHQTSQNGSVTISGEHQTNGSIEGAIISGIEAANSL
;
A
#
# COMPACT_ATOMS: atom_id res chain seq x y z
N ILE A 1 -22.94 -1.57 -3.04
CA ILE A 1 -21.59 -1.02 -3.28
C ILE A 1 -20.78 -1.39 -2.05
N GLY A 2 -19.70 -2.17 -2.23
CA GLY A 2 -18.87 -2.68 -1.14
C GLY A 2 -18.14 -1.58 -0.36
N GLN A 3 -17.72 -1.89 0.86
CA GLN A 3 -16.83 -1.03 1.63
C GLN A 3 -15.41 -1.13 1.08
N TYR A 4 -14.67 -0.03 1.11
CA TYR A 4 -13.29 0.02 0.65
C TYR A 4 -12.33 0.21 1.82
N ASN A 5 -11.16 -0.38 1.71
CA ASN A 5 -10.03 -0.11 2.58
C ASN A 5 -9.39 1.21 2.15
N TYR A 6 -9.07 2.01 3.14
CA TYR A 6 -8.39 3.28 2.99
C TYR A 6 -6.88 3.09 3.19
N THR A 7 -6.08 3.82 2.44
CA THR A 7 -4.64 3.89 2.66
C THR A 7 -4.11 5.31 2.47
N LYS A 8 -3.08 5.64 3.23
CA LYS A 8 -2.17 6.76 2.95
C LYS A 8 -0.80 6.19 2.63
N THR A 9 -0.15 6.73 1.61
CA THR A 9 1.25 6.43 1.31
C THR A 9 2.06 7.70 1.45
N LEU A 10 3.06 7.66 2.33
CA LEU A 10 4.03 8.74 2.51
C LEU A 10 5.32 8.39 1.79
N TYR A 11 5.81 9.32 0.99
CA TYR A 11 7.13 9.24 0.37
C TYR A 11 8.10 10.12 1.16
N ILE A 12 9.21 9.51 1.58
CA ILE A 12 10.23 10.13 2.43
C ILE A 12 11.60 9.82 1.83
N SER A 13 12.41 10.85 1.60
CA SER A 13 13.81 10.71 1.21
C SER A 13 14.68 10.63 2.46
N SER A 14 15.70 9.77 2.46
CA SER A 14 16.63 9.62 3.57
C SER A 14 18.04 9.30 3.11
N ARG A 15 19.03 9.80 3.85
CA ARG A 15 20.44 9.40 3.70
C ARG A 15 20.76 8.08 4.42
N ILE A 16 19.83 7.61 5.25
CA ILE A 16 19.99 6.34 5.96
C ILE A 16 19.77 5.21 4.97
N CYS A 17 20.77 4.33 4.85
CA CYS A 17 20.69 3.09 4.09
C CYS A 17 20.11 2.00 5.00
N PRO A 18 18.88 1.54 4.77
CA PRO A 18 18.31 0.48 5.58
C PRO A 18 18.93 -0.87 5.21
N GLU A 19 19.08 -1.76 6.20
CA GLU A 19 19.39 -3.14 5.92
C GLU A 19 18.25 -3.79 5.15
N ARG A 20 18.59 -4.66 4.17
CA ARG A 20 17.62 -5.41 3.36
C ARG A 20 16.60 -4.51 2.65
N GLU A 21 17.09 -3.44 2.04
CA GLU A 21 16.26 -2.47 1.32
C GLU A 21 15.47 -3.07 0.14
N GLU A 22 15.85 -4.26 -0.33
CA GLU A 22 15.16 -4.99 -1.40
C GLU A 22 13.85 -5.67 -0.94
N TYR A 23 13.55 -5.69 0.35
CA TYR A 23 12.32 -6.29 0.89
C TYR A 23 11.27 -5.26 1.29
N VAL A 24 10.02 -5.72 1.38
CA VAL A 24 8.95 -4.98 2.04
C VAL A 24 8.99 -5.32 3.53
N HIS A 25 9.19 -4.31 4.37
CA HIS A 25 9.24 -4.44 5.82
C HIS A 25 7.82 -4.32 6.38
N LEU A 26 7.33 -5.35 7.06
CA LEU A 26 5.98 -5.39 7.65
C LEU A 26 6.05 -5.07 9.14
N TYR A 27 5.10 -4.26 9.63
CA TYR A 27 5.00 -3.84 11.03
C TYR A 27 3.64 -4.20 11.64
N PRO A 28 3.35 -5.49 11.87
CA PRO A 28 2.01 -5.95 12.28
C PRO A 28 1.60 -5.48 13.68
N CYS A 29 2.57 -5.08 14.52
CA CYS A 29 2.33 -4.58 15.88
C CYS A 29 2.43 -3.06 15.99
N ASP A 30 2.68 -2.33 14.89
CA ASP A 30 2.69 -0.87 14.89
C ASP A 30 1.26 -0.34 14.67
N ASP A 31 0.86 0.66 15.45
CA ASP A 31 -0.46 1.25 15.40
C ASP A 31 -0.63 2.29 14.27
N LEU A 32 0.47 2.67 13.62
CA LEU A 32 0.49 3.66 12.54
C LEU A 32 1.02 3.09 11.23
N ILE A 33 2.24 2.52 11.22
CA ILE A 33 2.87 2.01 10.01
C ILE A 33 2.44 0.57 9.76
N ASN A 34 1.85 0.32 8.59
CA ASN A 34 1.52 -1.03 8.13
C ASN A 34 2.74 -1.71 7.50
N ASN A 35 3.36 -1.01 6.56
CA ASN A 35 4.57 -1.51 5.88
C ASN A 35 5.42 -0.37 5.34
N VAL A 36 6.69 -0.67 5.10
CA VAL A 36 7.66 0.20 4.43
C VAL A 36 8.30 -0.57 3.28
N ALA A 37 8.29 0.02 2.09
CA ALA A 37 9.08 -0.43 0.95
C ALA A 37 10.15 0.63 0.64
N ILE A 38 11.29 0.19 0.09
CA ILE A 38 12.38 1.08 -0.29
C ILE A 38 12.65 0.90 -1.80
N PRO A 39 11.92 1.61 -2.69
CA PRO A 39 12.04 1.45 -4.14
C PRO A 39 13.47 1.61 -4.67
N THR A 40 14.29 2.43 -4.04
CA THR A 40 15.70 2.62 -4.39
C THR A 40 16.56 1.37 -4.16
N GLY A 41 16.15 0.46 -3.28
CA GLY A 41 16.79 -0.85 -3.11
C GLY A 41 16.56 -1.80 -4.30
N ILE A 42 15.52 -1.54 -5.10
CA ILE A 42 15.26 -2.29 -6.34
C ILE A 42 15.89 -1.60 -7.53
N SER A 43 15.81 -0.27 -7.59
CA SER A 43 16.41 0.52 -8.68
C SER A 43 16.84 1.90 -8.19
N SER A 44 18.10 2.23 -8.39
CA SER A 44 18.64 3.56 -8.08
C SER A 44 17.99 4.70 -8.89
N SER A 45 17.29 4.37 -9.99
CA SER A 45 16.57 5.35 -10.81
C SER A 45 15.42 6.05 -10.09
N TYR A 46 14.98 5.53 -8.94
CA TYR A 46 13.98 6.19 -8.09
C TYR A 46 14.54 7.38 -7.29
N SER A 47 15.85 7.63 -7.34
CA SER A 47 16.49 8.77 -6.67
C SER A 47 17.50 9.43 -7.61
N GLN A 48 17.45 10.76 -7.71
CA GLN A 48 18.39 11.54 -8.53
C GLN A 48 19.67 11.93 -7.78
N ASN A 49 19.59 11.99 -6.44
CA ASN A 49 20.67 12.50 -5.57
C ASN A 49 21.35 11.40 -4.73
N GLY A 50 20.95 10.13 -4.95
CA GLY A 50 21.50 9.00 -4.23
C GLY A 50 20.89 8.74 -2.83
N ASP A 51 19.90 9.55 -2.41
CA ASP A 51 19.13 9.26 -1.18
C ASP A 51 18.27 8.02 -1.36
N HIS A 52 17.95 7.35 -0.26
CA HIS A 52 16.99 6.24 -0.24
C HIS A 52 15.56 6.77 -0.22
N LEU A 53 14.70 6.23 -1.07
CA LEU A 53 13.27 6.55 -1.11
C LEU A 53 12.50 5.53 -0.26
N PHE A 54 11.84 6.02 0.79
CA PHE A 54 10.92 5.23 1.62
C PHE A 54 9.49 5.46 1.15
N SER A 55 8.77 4.38 0.88
CA SER A 55 7.34 4.35 0.62
C SER A 55 6.64 3.72 1.82
N VAL A 56 6.00 4.54 2.65
CA VAL A 56 5.42 4.15 3.93
C VAL A 56 3.91 4.08 3.82
N THR A 57 3.32 2.90 4.09
CA THR A 57 1.87 2.70 4.05
C THR A 57 1.26 2.82 5.44
N VAL A 58 0.24 3.67 5.55
CA VAL A 58 -0.57 3.90 6.75
C VAL A 58 -2.03 3.58 6.44
N LEU A 59 -2.69 2.79 7.31
CA LEU A 59 -4.10 2.39 7.12
C LEU A 59 -5.09 3.23 7.94
N ASN A 60 -4.60 4.10 8.82
CA ASN A 60 -5.45 4.92 9.70
C ASN A 60 -5.91 6.21 8.99
N ASN A 61 -7.22 6.38 8.88
CA ASN A 61 -7.84 7.57 8.27
C ASN A 61 -8.35 8.61 9.27
N LYS A 62 -8.18 8.36 10.57
CA LYS A 62 -8.69 9.22 11.66
C LYS A 62 -7.66 10.23 12.17
N ILE A 63 -6.41 10.08 11.76
CA ILE A 63 -5.29 10.91 12.20
C ILE A 63 -5.07 12.00 11.14
N SER A 64 -4.81 13.24 11.58
CA SER A 64 -4.48 14.35 10.68
C SER A 64 -3.21 14.04 9.87
N GLU A 65 -3.06 14.71 8.73
CA GLU A 65 -1.88 14.49 7.87
C GLU A 65 -0.59 14.88 8.60
N ASP A 66 -0.59 15.99 9.33
CA ASP A 66 0.58 16.47 10.08
C ASP A 66 0.99 15.48 11.18
N ASP A 67 0.03 14.96 11.94
CA ASP A 67 0.30 13.96 12.99
C ASP A 67 0.81 12.64 12.38
N VAL A 68 0.29 12.25 11.21
CA VAL A 68 0.76 11.06 10.48
C VAL A 68 2.21 11.27 10.04
N ILE A 69 2.54 12.41 9.46
CA ILE A 69 3.90 12.73 9.01
C ILE A 69 4.87 12.70 10.19
N GLU A 70 4.55 13.39 11.29
CA GLU A 70 5.39 13.41 12.48
C GLU A 70 5.54 12.02 13.11
N GLY A 71 4.44 11.28 13.24
CA GLY A 71 4.42 9.94 13.78
C GLY A 71 5.24 8.95 12.97
N VAL A 72 5.14 9.01 11.63
CA VAL A 72 5.92 8.18 10.71
C VAL A 72 7.41 8.51 10.80
N MET A 73 7.79 9.79 10.75
CA MET A 73 9.19 10.21 10.86
C MET A 73 9.84 9.72 12.15
N LYS A 74 9.11 9.81 13.27
CA LYS A 74 9.58 9.30 14.57
C LYS A 74 9.82 7.80 14.55
N ARG A 75 8.91 7.02 13.92
CA ARG A 75 9.02 5.55 13.84
C ARG A 75 10.14 5.11 12.92
N LEU A 76 10.29 5.75 11.75
CA LEU A 76 11.40 5.46 10.83
C LEU A 76 12.76 5.65 11.51
N LYS A 77 12.93 6.73 12.29
CA LYS A 77 14.12 6.92 13.11
C LYS A 77 14.32 5.78 14.12
N GLY A 78 13.25 5.30 14.74
CA GLY A 78 13.32 4.16 15.68
C GLY A 78 13.69 2.84 15.00
N TYR A 79 13.22 2.61 13.77
CA TYR A 79 13.42 1.37 13.04
C TYR A 79 14.75 1.31 12.27
N TYR A 80 15.15 2.43 11.69
CA TYR A 80 16.31 2.51 10.79
C TYR A 80 17.46 3.37 11.32
N GLY A 81 17.26 4.02 12.48
CA GLY A 81 18.25 4.89 13.07
C GLY A 81 18.29 6.30 12.45
N GLY A 82 19.43 6.99 12.60
CA GLY A 82 19.63 8.33 12.10
C GLY A 82 19.03 9.43 12.99
N GLU A 83 19.17 10.67 12.52
CA GLU A 83 18.67 11.87 13.19
C GLU A 83 17.48 12.49 12.42
N LYS A 84 16.79 13.46 13.03
CA LYS A 84 15.62 14.10 12.42
C LYS A 84 15.92 14.71 11.03
N GLY A 85 17.14 15.24 10.84
CA GLY A 85 17.56 15.84 9.58
C GLY A 85 17.90 14.85 8.47
N ASP A 86 17.99 13.56 8.78
CA ASP A 86 18.29 12.52 7.80
C ASP A 86 17.05 12.06 7.00
N TYR A 87 15.86 12.44 7.47
CA TYR A 87 14.59 12.11 6.84
C TYR A 87 13.90 13.38 6.34
N LYS A 88 13.53 13.40 5.07
CA LYS A 88 12.82 14.51 4.42
C LYS A 88 11.50 14.04 3.86
N PHE A 89 10.40 14.58 4.36
CA PHE A 89 9.08 14.36 3.80
C PHE A 89 9.01 14.94 2.37
N LEU A 90 8.50 14.15 1.44
CA LEU A 90 8.33 14.52 0.04
C LEU A 90 6.87 14.72 -0.32
N LYS A 91 6.02 13.71 -0.04
CA LYS A 91 4.63 13.70 -0.44
C LYS A 91 3.80 12.71 0.37
N CYS A 92 2.54 13.05 0.63
CA CYS A 92 1.50 12.13 1.07
C CYS A 92 0.47 11.94 -0.05
N ILE A 93 0.11 10.67 -0.31
CA ILE A 93 -0.95 10.32 -1.26
C ILE A 93 -2.04 9.60 -0.48
N GLU A 94 -3.22 10.17 -0.46
CA GLU A 94 -4.42 9.59 0.14
C GLU A 94 -5.21 8.80 -0.89
N ILE A 95 -5.51 7.53 -0.59
CA ILE A 95 -6.32 6.65 -1.43
C ILE A 95 -7.55 6.21 -0.64
N LYS A 96 -8.69 6.88 -0.90
CA LYS A 96 -9.95 6.64 -0.16
C LYS A 96 -10.59 5.30 -0.48
N LYS A 97 -10.33 4.76 -1.66
CA LYS A 97 -10.84 3.49 -2.16
C LYS A 97 -9.66 2.68 -2.70
N GLY A 98 -8.80 2.20 -1.79
CA GLY A 98 -7.59 1.45 -2.15
C GLY A 98 -7.91 0.06 -2.65
N THR A 99 -8.48 -0.78 -1.78
CA THR A 99 -8.94 -2.12 -2.11
C THR A 99 -10.33 -2.36 -1.59
N LEU A 100 -11.09 -3.25 -2.22
CA LEU A 100 -12.39 -3.64 -1.71
C LEU A 100 -12.22 -4.46 -0.43
N ARG A 101 -13.03 -4.16 0.60
CA ARG A 101 -13.00 -4.89 1.85
C ARG A 101 -13.68 -6.23 1.68
N GLN A 102 -12.91 -7.30 1.76
CA GLN A 102 -13.35 -8.67 1.62
C GLN A 102 -13.41 -9.31 3.01
N LEU A 103 -14.62 -9.49 3.52
CA LEU A 103 -14.87 -10.19 4.79
C LEU A 103 -15.04 -11.68 4.56
N PRO A 104 -14.94 -12.53 5.60
CA PRO A 104 -15.32 -13.94 5.51
C PRO A 104 -16.71 -14.11 4.89
N GLY A 105 -16.86 -15.03 3.94
CA GLY A 105 -18.09 -15.25 3.18
C GLY A 105 -18.33 -14.26 2.03
N TYR A 106 -17.41 -13.31 1.78
CA TYR A 106 -17.58 -12.30 0.72
C TYR A 106 -17.87 -12.93 -0.65
N PHE A 107 -17.16 -13.99 -1.03
CA PHE A 107 -17.28 -14.65 -2.34
C PHE A 107 -18.46 -15.58 -2.48
N GLU A 108 -19.12 -15.99 -1.39
CA GLU A 108 -20.31 -16.86 -1.42
C GLU A 108 -21.50 -16.20 -2.10
N HIS A 109 -21.49 -14.86 -2.22
CA HIS A 109 -22.60 -14.07 -2.74
C HIS A 109 -22.23 -13.27 -4.01
N GLN A 110 -21.05 -13.50 -4.58
CA GLN A 110 -20.65 -12.81 -5.81
C GLN A 110 -21.25 -13.49 -7.04
N THR A 111 -21.80 -12.69 -7.91
CA THR A 111 -22.25 -13.12 -9.24
C THR A 111 -21.42 -12.44 -10.28
N SER A 112 -20.78 -13.20 -11.15
CA SER A 112 -20.02 -12.70 -12.30
C SER A 112 -20.91 -12.24 -13.44
N GLN A 113 -22.21 -12.57 -13.44
CA GLN A 113 -23.15 -12.20 -14.48
C GLN A 113 -24.33 -11.40 -13.94
N ASN A 114 -24.72 -10.39 -14.72
CA ASN A 114 -25.92 -9.60 -14.48
C ASN A 114 -26.65 -9.43 -15.83
N GLY A 115 -27.59 -10.35 -16.12
CA GLY A 115 -28.23 -10.45 -17.43
C GLY A 115 -27.24 -10.81 -18.52
N SER A 116 -27.12 -9.96 -19.55
CA SER A 116 -26.16 -10.11 -20.66
C SER A 116 -24.80 -9.46 -20.40
N VAL A 117 -24.55 -8.96 -19.19
CA VAL A 117 -23.29 -8.31 -18.80
C VAL A 117 -22.49 -9.22 -17.90
N THR A 118 -21.27 -9.53 -18.27
CA THR A 118 -20.32 -10.24 -17.41
C THR A 118 -19.42 -9.23 -16.71
N ILE A 119 -19.29 -9.36 -15.39
CA ILE A 119 -18.51 -8.48 -14.54
C ILE A 119 -17.21 -9.20 -14.14
N SER A 120 -16.06 -8.57 -14.33
CA SER A 120 -14.77 -9.10 -13.91
C SER A 120 -13.97 -8.07 -13.13
N GLY A 121 -13.01 -8.53 -12.35
CA GLY A 121 -12.10 -7.71 -11.53
C GLY A 121 -11.73 -8.42 -10.23
N GLU A 122 -10.79 -7.85 -9.48
CA GLU A 122 -10.33 -8.39 -8.20
C GLU A 122 -11.46 -8.64 -7.19
N HIS A 123 -12.53 -7.85 -7.28
CA HIS A 123 -13.69 -7.96 -6.41
C HIS A 123 -14.53 -9.24 -6.62
N GLN A 124 -14.32 -9.96 -7.72
CA GLN A 124 -14.98 -11.24 -7.98
C GLN A 124 -14.20 -12.45 -7.44
N THR A 125 -12.93 -12.26 -7.10
CA THR A 125 -12.02 -13.28 -6.60
C THR A 125 -11.34 -12.77 -5.32
N ASN A 126 -10.03 -12.66 -5.28
CA ASN A 126 -9.30 -12.06 -4.18
C ASN A 126 -8.72 -10.69 -4.60
N GLY A 127 -8.52 -9.79 -3.63
CA GLY A 127 -7.99 -8.45 -3.84
C GLY A 127 -6.51 -8.44 -4.23
N SER A 128 -6.19 -8.96 -5.40
CA SER A 128 -4.84 -9.03 -5.95
C SER A 128 -4.82 -8.88 -7.47
N ILE A 129 -3.64 -8.62 -8.03
CA ILE A 129 -3.43 -8.62 -9.49
C ILE A 129 -3.77 -9.99 -10.08
N GLU A 130 -3.35 -11.07 -9.42
CA GLU A 130 -3.68 -12.44 -9.83
C GLU A 130 -5.20 -12.66 -9.84
N GLY A 131 -5.89 -12.23 -8.79
CA GLY A 131 -7.36 -12.33 -8.70
C GLY A 131 -8.06 -11.59 -9.85
N ALA A 132 -7.58 -10.41 -10.22
CA ALA A 132 -8.12 -9.67 -11.35
C ALA A 132 -7.91 -10.41 -12.69
N ILE A 133 -6.73 -11.04 -12.88
CA ILE A 133 -6.43 -11.84 -14.08
C ILE A 133 -7.33 -13.08 -14.14
N ILE A 134 -7.44 -13.82 -13.05
CA ILE A 134 -8.29 -15.04 -12.98
C ILE A 134 -9.73 -14.67 -13.30
N SER A 135 -10.27 -13.63 -12.68
CA SER A 135 -11.63 -13.17 -12.95
C SER A 135 -11.86 -12.77 -14.41
N GLY A 136 -10.86 -12.16 -15.06
CA GLY A 136 -10.92 -11.83 -16.48
C GLY A 136 -10.97 -13.08 -17.38
N ILE A 137 -10.18 -14.10 -17.07
CA ILE A 137 -10.17 -15.38 -17.78
C ILE A 137 -11.52 -16.09 -17.63
N GLU A 138 -12.06 -16.14 -16.41
CA GLU A 138 -13.37 -16.74 -16.15
C GLU A 138 -14.49 -16.02 -16.90
N ALA A 139 -14.47 -14.68 -16.90
CA ALA A 139 -15.42 -13.88 -17.66
C ALA A 139 -15.36 -14.16 -19.16
N ALA A 140 -14.17 -14.27 -19.73
CA ALA A 140 -13.99 -14.59 -21.15
C ALA A 140 -14.48 -15.98 -21.52
N ASN A 141 -14.30 -16.98 -20.64
CA ASN A 141 -14.75 -18.34 -20.85
C ASN A 141 -16.28 -18.52 -20.67
N SER A 142 -16.96 -17.53 -20.10
CA SER A 142 -18.41 -17.54 -19.87
C SER A 142 -19.23 -16.93 -21.02
N LEU A 143 -18.56 -16.36 -22.02
CA LEU A 143 -19.18 -15.80 -23.23
C LEU A 143 -19.37 -16.85 -24.32
#